data_eca27c64ce23a3662323d3bd81bdc098
#
_entry.id   eca27c64ce23a3662323d3bd81bdc098
#
_cell.length_a   1.000
_cell.length_b   1.000
_cell.length_c   1.000
_cell.angle_alpha   90.00
_cell.angle_beta   90.00
_cell.angle_gamma   90.00
#
_symmetry.space_group_name_H-M   'P 1'
#
loop_
_entity.id
_entity.type
_entity.pdbx_description
1 polymer ?
#
loop_
_entity_poly.entity_id
_entity_poly.type
_entity_poly.pdbx_seq_one_letter_code
_entity_poly.pdbx_strand_id
1 'polypeptide(L)'
;MDTDVGGYIDTHAGEFFAALKQWLTIPSISADPARAADVRRSAQWLADHLRHTGFPTTEIWETGTQDNPGLPAVFAQWPAADPAAPTVLIYGHHDVQPVEPLDEWDSPPFEPVELGGQLLARGASDDKGQVLFHALGMSAWLAANGASAPPVTLKLIIEGEEESGSPHFADLLRRERYRLGCDVIVVSDTTMWAADVPSMCTGMRGVIDAQIDVYGPERDLHSGSFGGAVPNPLHALAGLLAGLHDADGRVALTGFYDKVVELTPAERELFARLPFDEKAWLGTAGNSGAASGEAGYTTIERIWARPTAEINGMWGGHTGPGGKTIVPREAHAKLSFRLVAHQDPADVAGMLRDFVAQRTPPGIDVVVTVDGPGVRSSFSPVDSPAVAAGRRAMERAFGQEILFTREGGSGPEADLGEILRAPLVFIAVGLDEDRIHAPNERVDMKLLLKGAQTAAYLWDELAAAAPDLTGPTTG
;
A
#
# COMPACT_ATOMS: atom_id res chain seq x y z
N MET A 1 35.99 22.25 -0.75
CA MET A 1 35.83 20.83 -0.31
C MET A 1 34.80 20.26 -1.24
N ASP A 2 35.14 19.24 -2.02
CA ASP A 2 34.14 18.52 -2.79
C ASP A 2 33.22 17.85 -1.81
N THR A 3 32.03 18.37 -1.66
CA THR A 3 30.99 17.81 -0.77
C THR A 3 30.38 16.64 -1.51
N ASP A 4 30.61 15.43 -1.03
CA ASP A 4 29.88 14.25 -1.55
C ASP A 4 28.42 14.21 -1.06
N VAL A 5 27.62 13.34 -1.64
CA VAL A 5 26.19 13.19 -1.29
C VAL A 5 26.00 12.92 0.21
N GLY A 6 26.79 12.02 0.79
CA GLY A 6 26.68 11.67 2.22
C GLY A 6 27.02 12.86 3.11
N GLY A 7 28.14 13.53 2.84
CA GLY A 7 28.56 14.70 3.61
C GLY A 7 27.60 15.88 3.52
N TYR A 8 26.91 16.06 2.38
CA TYR A 8 25.85 17.06 2.27
C TYR A 8 24.66 16.70 3.18
N ILE A 9 24.17 15.46 3.10
CA ILE A 9 23.03 14.98 3.88
C ILE A 9 23.33 15.09 5.39
N ASP A 10 24.51 14.63 5.82
CA ASP A 10 24.90 14.72 7.23
C ASP A 10 24.93 16.18 7.73
N THR A 11 25.42 17.10 6.90
CA THR A 11 25.48 18.53 7.25
C THR A 11 24.08 19.15 7.35
N HIS A 12 23.10 18.72 6.52
CA HIS A 12 21.76 19.30 6.46
C HIS A 12 20.70 18.45 7.19
N ALA A 13 21.11 17.37 7.89
CA ALA A 13 20.19 16.50 8.63
C ALA A 13 19.34 17.27 9.66
N GLY A 14 19.95 18.22 10.37
CA GLY A 14 19.22 19.05 11.34
C GLY A 14 18.13 19.92 10.71
N GLU A 15 18.38 20.51 9.55
CA GLU A 15 17.41 21.30 8.81
C GLU A 15 16.28 20.41 8.25
N PHE A 16 16.63 19.24 7.74
CA PHE A 16 15.67 18.25 7.27
C PHE A 16 14.69 17.80 8.37
N PHE A 17 15.21 17.40 9.54
CA PHE A 17 14.35 17.00 10.64
C PHE A 17 13.55 18.16 11.23
N ALA A 18 14.07 19.38 11.22
CA ALA A 18 13.31 20.55 11.62
C ALA A 18 12.11 20.80 10.67
N ALA A 19 12.32 20.65 9.37
CA ALA A 19 11.27 20.77 8.37
C ALA A 19 10.22 19.64 8.51
N LEU A 20 10.66 18.39 8.65
CA LEU A 20 9.77 17.24 8.84
C LEU A 20 8.92 17.41 10.10
N LYS A 21 9.51 17.76 11.25
CA LYS A 21 8.76 18.02 12.48
C LYS A 21 7.71 19.12 12.29
N GLN A 22 8.06 20.20 11.59
CA GLN A 22 7.10 21.26 11.30
C GLN A 22 5.90 20.73 10.49
N TRP A 23 6.14 19.90 9.50
CA TRP A 23 5.08 19.30 8.67
C TRP A 23 4.22 18.32 9.47
N LEU A 24 4.83 17.52 10.35
CA LEU A 24 4.15 16.57 11.22
C LEU A 24 3.21 17.21 12.25
N THR A 25 3.35 18.51 12.55
CA THR A 25 2.39 19.22 13.42
C THR A 25 1.02 19.44 12.75
N ILE A 26 0.91 19.19 11.43
CA ILE A 26 -0.34 19.38 10.69
C ILE A 26 -1.14 18.08 10.70
N PRO A 27 -2.30 18.02 11.38
CA PRO A 27 -3.12 16.81 11.49
C PRO A 27 -3.97 16.60 10.22
N SER A 28 -3.30 16.23 9.13
CA SER A 28 -3.88 16.06 7.80
C SER A 28 -4.64 14.72 7.67
N ILE A 29 -5.59 14.46 8.56
CA ILE A 29 -6.39 13.22 8.59
C ILE A 29 -7.44 13.30 7.48
N SER A 30 -7.27 12.53 6.40
CA SER A 30 -8.18 12.54 5.24
C SER A 30 -9.53 11.90 5.53
N ALA A 31 -9.57 10.88 6.38
CA ALA A 31 -10.79 10.18 6.76
C ALA A 31 -11.76 11.02 7.62
N ASP A 32 -11.32 12.16 8.15
CA ASP A 32 -12.16 13.08 8.94
C ASP A 32 -12.51 14.33 8.11
N PRO A 33 -13.77 14.50 7.65
CA PRO A 33 -14.18 15.67 6.90
C PRO A 33 -13.95 17.01 7.63
N ALA A 34 -13.91 17.02 8.98
CA ALA A 34 -13.59 18.20 9.76
C ALA A 34 -12.12 18.64 9.60
N ARG A 35 -11.25 17.76 9.13
CA ARG A 35 -9.82 17.99 8.91
C ARG A 35 -9.46 18.39 7.47
N ALA A 36 -10.41 18.53 6.55
CA ALA A 36 -10.15 18.92 5.17
C ALA A 36 -9.30 20.19 5.02
N ALA A 37 -9.48 21.17 5.92
CA ALA A 37 -8.64 22.37 5.97
C ALA A 37 -7.19 22.06 6.39
N ASP A 38 -6.97 21.08 7.25
CA ASP A 38 -5.64 20.63 7.67
C ASP A 38 -4.93 19.87 6.56
N VAL A 39 -5.64 19.01 5.80
CA VAL A 39 -5.10 18.37 4.62
C VAL A 39 -4.67 19.40 3.57
N ARG A 40 -5.49 20.42 3.31
CA ARG A 40 -5.10 21.54 2.43
C ARG A 40 -3.89 22.30 2.94
N ARG A 41 -3.77 22.50 4.25
CA ARG A 41 -2.63 23.15 4.88
C ARG A 41 -1.35 22.30 4.74
N SER A 42 -1.48 20.97 4.81
CA SER A 42 -0.39 20.01 4.54
C SER A 42 0.09 20.13 3.09
N ALA A 43 -0.83 20.14 2.12
CA ALA A 43 -0.50 20.34 0.71
C ALA A 43 0.21 21.69 0.47
N GLN A 44 -0.27 22.77 1.10
CA GLN A 44 0.35 24.09 0.97
C GLN A 44 1.77 24.11 1.56
N TRP A 45 1.96 23.49 2.73
CA TRP A 45 3.26 23.39 3.37
C TRP A 45 4.26 22.66 2.45
N LEU A 46 3.87 21.50 1.91
CA LEU A 46 4.72 20.72 1.00
C LEU A 46 5.06 21.52 -0.27
N ALA A 47 4.06 22.15 -0.88
CA ALA A 47 4.26 22.96 -2.07
C ALA A 47 5.24 24.11 -1.83
N ASP A 48 5.17 24.79 -0.68
CA ASP A 48 6.07 25.87 -0.32
C ASP A 48 7.48 25.35 -0.01
N HIS A 49 7.59 24.18 0.64
CA HIS A 49 8.87 23.53 0.91
C HIS A 49 9.58 23.13 -0.40
N LEU A 50 8.87 22.51 -1.34
CA LEU A 50 9.43 22.13 -2.64
C LEU A 50 9.90 23.34 -3.46
N ARG A 51 9.15 24.48 -3.43
CA ARG A 51 9.60 25.74 -4.03
C ARG A 51 10.88 26.25 -3.37
N HIS A 52 10.96 26.18 -2.04
CA HIS A 52 12.15 26.58 -1.30
C HIS A 52 13.38 25.70 -1.62
N THR A 53 13.15 24.38 -1.84
CA THR A 53 14.19 23.44 -2.30
C THR A 53 14.69 23.78 -3.71
N GLY A 54 13.89 24.49 -4.52
CA GLY A 54 14.28 24.94 -5.86
C GLY A 54 13.49 24.34 -7.00
N PHE A 55 12.41 23.58 -6.74
CA PHE A 55 11.53 23.07 -7.80
C PHE A 55 10.91 24.22 -8.60
N PRO A 56 11.20 24.36 -9.90
CA PRO A 56 10.75 25.50 -10.70
C PRO A 56 9.25 25.47 -10.98
N THR A 57 8.61 24.30 -10.93
CA THR A 57 7.16 24.14 -11.01
C THR A 57 6.65 23.43 -9.78
N THR A 58 5.69 24.05 -9.09
CA THR A 58 4.99 23.44 -7.95
C THR A 58 3.58 23.98 -7.89
N GLU A 59 2.62 23.07 -7.93
CA GLU A 59 1.19 23.38 -8.00
C GLU A 59 0.41 22.53 -6.98
N ILE A 60 -0.71 23.03 -6.54
CA ILE A 60 -1.71 22.29 -5.78
C ILE A 60 -2.86 21.97 -6.72
N TRP A 61 -3.18 20.71 -6.90
CA TRP A 61 -4.24 20.25 -7.80
C TRP A 61 -5.46 19.83 -6.98
N GLU A 62 -6.60 20.40 -7.37
CA GLU A 62 -7.88 19.96 -6.81
C GLU A 62 -8.25 18.60 -7.39
N THR A 63 -8.72 17.71 -6.52
CA THR A 63 -9.23 16.38 -6.87
C THR A 63 -10.75 16.36 -6.83
N GLY A 64 -11.36 15.28 -7.35
CA GLY A 64 -12.81 15.16 -7.40
C GLY A 64 -13.48 16.14 -8.37
N THR A 65 -14.75 16.42 -8.10
CA THR A 65 -15.61 17.31 -8.88
C THR A 65 -16.26 18.37 -7.99
N GLN A 66 -16.97 19.34 -8.58
CA GLN A 66 -17.69 20.34 -7.80
C GLN A 66 -18.78 19.73 -6.90
N ASP A 67 -19.43 18.65 -7.36
CA ASP A 67 -20.50 17.97 -6.61
C ASP A 67 -19.95 16.90 -5.64
N ASN A 68 -18.72 16.44 -5.87
CA ASN A 68 -17.99 15.49 -5.02
C ASN A 68 -16.53 15.93 -4.93
N PRO A 69 -16.22 16.97 -4.12
CA PRO A 69 -14.87 17.50 -4.00
C PRO A 69 -13.98 16.52 -3.24
N GLY A 70 -12.78 16.31 -3.76
CA GLY A 70 -11.74 15.56 -3.08
C GLY A 70 -10.76 16.47 -2.32
N LEU A 71 -9.75 15.85 -1.72
CA LEU A 71 -8.68 16.54 -1.02
C LEU A 71 -7.49 16.77 -1.98
N PRO A 72 -6.77 17.92 -1.85
CA PRO A 72 -5.81 18.34 -2.86
C PRO A 72 -4.57 17.46 -2.92
N ALA A 73 -4.04 17.28 -4.13
CA ALA A 73 -2.73 16.72 -4.38
C ALA A 73 -1.69 17.81 -4.68
N VAL A 74 -0.41 17.53 -4.45
CA VAL A 74 0.71 18.41 -4.80
C VAL A 74 1.44 17.83 -6.01
N PHE A 75 1.56 18.64 -7.05
CA PHE A 75 2.41 18.36 -8.20
C PHE A 75 3.65 19.23 -8.18
N ALA A 76 4.81 18.64 -8.43
CA ALA A 76 6.04 19.39 -8.66
C ALA A 76 6.82 18.80 -9.84
N GLN A 77 7.62 19.65 -10.49
CA GLN A 77 8.47 19.22 -11.61
C GLN A 77 9.78 20.01 -11.60
N TRP A 78 10.88 19.27 -11.84
CA TRP A 78 12.19 19.83 -12.13
C TRP A 78 12.74 19.20 -13.40
N PRO A 79 12.78 19.92 -14.53
CA PRO A 79 13.31 19.39 -15.77
C PRO A 79 14.81 19.03 -15.66
N ALA A 80 15.21 17.95 -16.31
CA ALA A 80 16.62 17.63 -16.48
C ALA A 80 17.36 18.71 -17.30
N ALA A 81 18.69 18.76 -17.15
CA ALA A 81 19.54 19.58 -18.01
C ALA A 81 19.51 19.09 -19.48
N ASP A 82 19.45 17.77 -19.69
CA ASP A 82 19.28 17.14 -21.00
C ASP A 82 17.81 16.83 -21.24
N PRO A 83 17.17 17.40 -22.27
CA PRO A 83 15.77 17.09 -22.62
C PRO A 83 15.52 15.62 -23.03
N ALA A 84 16.58 14.88 -23.37
CA ALA A 84 16.48 13.45 -23.72
C ALA A 84 16.63 12.54 -22.49
N ALA A 85 16.91 13.09 -21.31
CA ALA A 85 16.98 12.33 -20.07
C ALA A 85 15.62 11.73 -19.69
N PRO A 86 15.59 10.56 -19.02
CA PRO A 86 14.34 9.94 -18.62
C PRO A 86 13.57 10.81 -17.63
N THR A 87 12.27 10.66 -17.64
CA THR A 87 11.36 11.28 -16.69
C THR A 87 10.99 10.29 -15.59
N VAL A 88 11.23 10.68 -14.36
CA VAL A 88 10.92 9.91 -13.14
C VAL A 88 9.78 10.60 -12.41
N LEU A 89 8.71 9.86 -12.12
CA LEU A 89 7.60 10.32 -11.29
C LEU A 89 7.71 9.71 -9.90
N ILE A 90 7.80 10.53 -8.88
CA ILE A 90 7.77 10.12 -7.48
C ILE A 90 6.32 10.19 -7.00
N TYR A 91 5.84 9.12 -6.40
CA TYR A 91 4.55 9.02 -5.75
C TYR A 91 4.72 8.85 -4.23
N GLY A 92 3.82 9.44 -3.48
CA GLY A 92 3.59 9.30 -2.06
C GLY A 92 2.35 10.08 -1.66
N HIS A 93 2.09 10.20 -0.35
CA HIS A 93 0.93 10.94 0.14
C HIS A 93 1.27 11.88 1.31
N HIS A 94 0.38 12.83 1.61
CA HIS A 94 0.58 13.84 2.66
C HIS A 94 -0.54 13.88 3.69
N ASP A 95 -1.56 13.08 3.51
CA ASP A 95 -2.57 12.78 4.52
C ASP A 95 -2.07 11.70 5.49
N VAL A 96 -2.80 11.46 6.54
CA VAL A 96 -2.42 10.52 7.60
C VAL A 96 -3.65 9.85 8.20
N GLN A 97 -3.46 8.65 8.78
CA GLN A 97 -4.50 7.92 9.50
C GLN A 97 -5.03 8.66 10.73
N PRO A 98 -6.27 8.37 11.16
CA PRO A 98 -6.78 8.73 12.47
C PRO A 98 -5.86 8.32 13.62
N VAL A 99 -5.98 8.97 14.76
CA VAL A 99 -5.03 8.80 15.88
C VAL A 99 -5.61 8.07 17.09
N GLU A 100 -6.88 7.67 17.02
CA GLU A 100 -7.52 6.91 18.08
C GLU A 100 -6.94 5.48 18.19
N PRO A 101 -6.85 4.94 19.43
CA PRO A 101 -7.19 5.55 20.72
C PRO A 101 -6.08 6.49 21.26
N LEU A 102 -6.46 7.73 21.60
CA LEU A 102 -5.51 8.76 22.05
C LEU A 102 -4.81 8.45 23.38
N ASP A 103 -5.43 7.67 24.24
CA ASP A 103 -4.89 7.29 25.55
C ASP A 103 -3.77 6.24 25.48
N GLU A 104 -3.52 5.67 24.29
CA GLU A 104 -2.39 4.76 24.05
C GLU A 104 -1.14 5.45 23.50
N TRP A 105 -1.19 6.76 23.24
CA TRP A 105 -0.03 7.52 22.80
C TRP A 105 0.83 7.99 23.98
N ASP A 106 2.14 7.73 23.90
CA ASP A 106 3.13 8.18 24.89
C ASP A 106 3.39 9.70 24.83
N SER A 107 3.15 10.30 23.65
CA SER A 107 3.20 11.76 23.41
C SER A 107 2.07 12.15 22.46
N PRO A 108 1.61 13.42 22.46
CA PRO A 108 0.55 13.85 21.53
C PRO A 108 0.95 13.55 20.08
N PRO A 109 0.06 12.92 19.26
CA PRO A 109 0.41 12.37 17.95
C PRO A 109 0.92 13.41 16.93
N PHE A 110 0.60 14.69 17.10
CA PHE A 110 1.04 15.81 16.25
C PHE A 110 2.01 16.76 16.95
N GLU A 111 2.67 16.30 18.01
CA GLU A 111 3.79 16.96 18.68
C GLU A 111 5.04 16.09 18.53
N PRO A 112 5.80 16.20 17.42
CA PRO A 112 6.90 15.31 17.11
C PRO A 112 7.98 15.26 18.18
N VAL A 113 8.34 14.07 18.64
CA VAL A 113 9.35 13.83 19.69
C VAL A 113 10.49 12.96 19.17
N GLU A 114 11.73 13.39 19.38
CA GLU A 114 12.90 12.55 19.13
C GLU A 114 13.22 11.72 20.36
N LEU A 115 13.28 10.40 20.19
CA LEU A 115 13.61 9.47 21.26
C LEU A 115 14.44 8.30 20.74
N GLY A 116 15.64 8.12 21.27
CA GLY A 116 16.48 6.95 20.93
C GLY A 116 16.90 6.84 19.46
N GLY A 117 16.92 7.94 18.71
CA GLY A 117 17.25 7.96 17.28
C GLY A 117 16.03 7.77 16.39
N GLN A 118 14.85 7.73 16.96
CA GLN A 118 13.57 7.67 16.26
C GLN A 118 12.83 9.00 16.40
N LEU A 119 12.03 9.33 15.41
CA LEU A 119 11.09 10.46 15.42
C LEU A 119 9.67 9.91 15.56
N LEU A 120 9.03 10.21 16.67
CA LEU A 120 7.69 9.75 17.04
C LEU A 120 6.66 10.82 16.66
N ALA A 121 5.77 10.53 15.76
CA ALA A 121 4.56 11.32 15.43
C ALA A 121 3.72 10.54 14.41
N ARG A 122 2.42 10.83 14.31
CA ARG A 122 1.57 10.35 13.21
C ARG A 122 2.05 10.95 11.87
N GLY A 123 2.25 10.10 10.86
CA GLY A 123 2.77 10.49 9.54
C GLY A 123 4.30 10.51 9.46
N ALA A 124 5.02 10.10 10.51
CA ALA A 124 6.48 10.14 10.52
C ALA A 124 7.09 9.10 9.56
N SER A 125 6.54 7.89 9.52
CA SER A 125 6.90 6.81 8.60
C SER A 125 5.96 6.77 7.40
N ASP A 126 4.68 7.03 7.61
CA ASP A 126 3.58 6.88 6.68
C ASP A 126 2.85 8.21 6.47
N ASP A 127 3.19 9.02 5.46
CA ASP A 127 4.25 8.88 4.46
C ASP A 127 5.12 10.15 4.39
N LYS A 128 4.85 11.17 5.25
CA LYS A 128 5.53 12.48 5.18
C LYS A 128 7.06 12.38 5.25
N GLY A 129 7.58 11.45 6.08
CA GLY A 129 9.02 11.23 6.19
C GLY A 129 9.62 10.74 4.89
N GLN A 130 8.99 9.78 4.24
CA GLN A 130 9.45 9.17 3.00
C GLN A 130 9.26 10.10 1.79
N VAL A 131 8.20 10.88 1.75
CA VAL A 131 8.04 11.94 0.74
C VAL A 131 9.16 12.98 0.85
N LEU A 132 9.49 13.41 2.07
CA LEU A 132 10.41 14.53 2.26
C LEU A 132 11.87 14.16 1.96
N PHE A 133 12.30 12.92 2.14
CA PHE A 133 13.68 12.53 1.86
C PHE A 133 14.07 12.72 0.39
N HIS A 134 13.13 12.69 -0.56
CA HIS A 134 13.40 12.95 -1.97
C HIS A 134 13.89 14.37 -2.22
N ALA A 135 13.32 15.36 -1.51
CA ALA A 135 13.76 16.75 -1.62
C ALA A 135 15.19 16.93 -1.09
N LEU A 136 15.54 16.27 0.02
CA LEU A 136 16.92 16.27 0.55
C LEU A 136 17.88 15.56 -0.40
N GLY A 137 17.49 14.39 -0.94
CA GLY A 137 18.29 13.63 -1.91
C GLY A 137 18.58 14.44 -3.18
N MET A 138 17.59 15.21 -3.67
CA MET A 138 17.77 16.11 -4.81
C MET A 138 18.77 17.21 -4.49
N SER A 139 18.62 17.89 -3.36
CA SER A 139 19.54 18.94 -2.94
C SER A 139 20.98 18.42 -2.78
N ALA A 140 21.12 17.23 -2.22
CA ALA A 140 22.42 16.56 -2.05
C ALA A 140 23.06 16.21 -3.40
N TRP A 141 22.30 15.69 -4.35
CA TRP A 141 22.80 15.39 -5.68
C TRP A 141 23.29 16.65 -6.41
N LEU A 142 22.48 17.72 -6.41
CA LEU A 142 22.84 19.00 -7.04
C LEU A 142 24.13 19.57 -6.45
N ALA A 143 24.24 19.59 -5.12
CA ALA A 143 25.41 20.10 -4.43
C ALA A 143 26.67 19.28 -4.71
N ALA A 144 26.56 17.95 -4.65
CA ALA A 144 27.67 17.03 -4.90
C ALA A 144 28.22 17.12 -6.34
N ASN A 145 27.35 17.42 -7.30
CA ASN A 145 27.72 17.54 -8.72
C ASN A 145 27.96 18.99 -9.18
N GLY A 146 27.75 19.98 -8.31
CA GLY A 146 27.82 21.41 -8.70
C GLY A 146 26.82 21.74 -9.82
N ALA A 147 25.71 21.05 -9.87
CA ALA A 147 24.72 21.13 -10.94
C ALA A 147 23.57 22.07 -10.57
N SER A 148 22.95 22.68 -11.58
CA SER A 148 21.76 23.53 -11.42
C SER A 148 20.45 22.84 -11.84
N ALA A 149 20.54 21.62 -12.39
CA ALA A 149 19.41 20.80 -12.78
C ALA A 149 19.73 19.30 -12.59
N PRO A 150 18.73 18.46 -12.34
CA PRO A 150 18.94 17.03 -12.11
C PRO A 150 19.36 16.27 -13.38
N PRO A 151 19.87 15.03 -13.25
CA PRO A 151 20.28 14.19 -14.37
C PRO A 151 19.08 13.53 -15.07
N VAL A 152 17.91 13.53 -14.41
CA VAL A 152 16.63 13.04 -14.92
C VAL A 152 15.57 14.13 -14.74
N THR A 153 14.54 14.18 -15.56
CA THR A 153 13.39 15.03 -15.25
C THR A 153 12.64 14.43 -14.07
N LEU A 154 12.60 15.15 -12.95
CA LEU A 154 11.84 14.75 -11.77
C LEU A 154 10.45 15.34 -11.78
N LYS A 155 9.47 14.50 -11.52
CA LYS A 155 8.09 14.88 -11.19
C LYS A 155 7.71 14.27 -9.86
N LEU A 156 6.89 14.98 -9.10
CA LEU A 156 6.25 14.48 -7.90
C LEU A 156 4.74 14.61 -8.06
N ILE A 157 4.02 13.58 -7.64
CA ILE A 157 2.58 13.61 -7.39
C ILE A 157 2.33 13.05 -6.00
N ILE A 158 1.95 13.92 -5.07
CA ILE A 158 1.76 13.58 -3.66
C ILE A 158 0.30 13.83 -3.33
N GLU A 159 -0.46 12.77 -3.13
CA GLU A 159 -1.91 12.85 -2.91
C GLU A 159 -2.29 13.17 -1.46
N GLY A 160 -3.55 13.51 -1.23
CA GLY A 160 -4.09 13.84 0.08
C GLY A 160 -5.27 12.97 0.50
N GLU A 161 -5.47 11.79 -0.12
CA GLU A 161 -6.60 10.89 0.12
C GLU A 161 -6.19 9.41 0.18
N GLU A 162 -4.89 9.08 0.26
CA GLU A 162 -4.42 7.70 0.26
C GLU A 162 -5.05 6.94 1.42
N GLU A 163 -4.99 7.48 2.61
CA GLU A 163 -5.47 6.90 3.87
C GLU A 163 -7.00 6.79 3.98
N SER A 164 -7.71 7.32 3.00
CA SER A 164 -9.16 7.14 2.81
C SER A 164 -9.50 6.35 1.54
N GLY A 165 -8.51 5.66 0.93
CA GLY A 165 -8.65 4.76 -0.20
C GLY A 165 -8.59 5.44 -1.56
N SER A 166 -7.97 6.61 -1.69
CA SER A 166 -7.69 7.33 -2.96
C SER A 166 -8.91 7.50 -3.90
N PRO A 167 -10.09 7.90 -3.41
CA PRO A 167 -11.34 7.82 -4.18
C PRO A 167 -11.33 8.66 -5.47
N HIS A 168 -10.50 9.70 -5.54
CA HIS A 168 -10.42 10.60 -6.69
C HIS A 168 -9.10 10.49 -7.46
N PHE A 169 -8.16 9.67 -7.01
CA PHE A 169 -6.79 9.67 -7.54
C PHE A 169 -6.72 9.09 -8.95
N ALA A 170 -7.38 7.98 -9.24
CA ALA A 170 -7.41 7.40 -10.58
C ALA A 170 -7.97 8.38 -11.62
N ASP A 171 -8.98 9.19 -11.27
CA ASP A 171 -9.53 10.21 -12.16
C ASP A 171 -8.57 11.41 -12.33
N LEU A 172 -7.84 11.80 -11.27
CA LEU A 172 -6.76 12.77 -11.35
C LEU A 172 -5.67 12.30 -12.33
N LEU A 173 -5.21 11.05 -12.19
CA LEU A 173 -4.19 10.46 -13.07
C LEU A 173 -4.64 10.46 -14.54
N ARG A 174 -5.89 10.08 -14.83
CA ARG A 174 -6.44 10.11 -16.20
C ARG A 174 -6.52 11.52 -16.76
N ARG A 175 -6.97 12.48 -15.96
CA ARG A 175 -7.10 13.89 -16.33
C ARG A 175 -5.74 14.52 -16.65
N GLU A 176 -4.75 14.26 -15.80
CA GLU A 176 -3.42 14.88 -15.87
C GLU A 176 -2.36 13.99 -16.54
N ARG A 177 -2.74 12.88 -17.16
CA ARG A 177 -1.83 11.85 -17.70
C ARG A 177 -0.71 12.39 -18.60
N TYR A 178 -0.96 13.47 -19.34
CA TYR A 178 0.05 14.08 -20.22
C TYR A 178 1.11 14.84 -19.42
N ARG A 179 0.71 15.48 -18.35
CA ARG A 179 1.61 16.17 -17.44
C ARG A 179 2.38 15.20 -16.56
N LEU A 180 1.75 14.10 -16.16
CA LEU A 180 2.34 13.04 -15.33
C LEU A 180 3.17 12.03 -16.14
N GLY A 181 3.08 12.03 -17.49
CA GLY A 181 3.83 11.10 -18.33
C GLY A 181 5.29 10.95 -17.89
N CYS A 182 5.74 9.71 -17.71
CA CYS A 182 7.04 9.36 -17.16
C CYS A 182 7.53 8.04 -17.74
N ASP A 183 8.83 7.75 -17.57
CA ASP A 183 9.47 6.51 -17.97
C ASP A 183 9.56 5.51 -16.81
N VAL A 184 9.53 6.00 -15.56
CA VAL A 184 9.56 5.21 -14.32
C VAL A 184 8.76 5.91 -13.23
N ILE A 185 8.04 5.15 -12.42
CA ILE A 185 7.36 5.61 -11.21
C ILE A 185 8.14 5.09 -10.00
N VAL A 186 8.53 5.98 -9.10
CA VAL A 186 9.14 5.65 -7.82
C VAL A 186 8.08 5.81 -6.74
N VAL A 187 7.80 4.73 -6.03
CA VAL A 187 6.86 4.68 -4.90
C VAL A 187 7.66 4.62 -3.61
N SER A 188 7.38 5.52 -2.67
CA SER A 188 8.08 5.57 -1.38
C SER A 188 7.11 5.45 -0.20
N ASP A 189 6.24 4.46 -0.28
CA ASP A 189 5.14 4.20 0.65
C ASP A 189 5.05 2.70 0.95
N THR A 190 6.19 2.11 1.35
CA THR A 190 6.31 0.71 1.75
C THR A 190 7.35 0.55 2.85
N THR A 191 7.62 -0.70 3.26
CA THR A 191 8.57 -1.01 4.33
C THR A 191 9.77 -1.81 3.83
N MET A 192 10.88 -1.72 4.58
CA MET A 192 12.00 -2.66 4.48
C MET A 192 11.80 -3.82 5.46
N TRP A 193 12.52 -4.92 5.24
CA TRP A 193 12.48 -6.09 6.13
C TRP A 193 12.91 -5.76 7.56
N ALA A 194 14.05 -5.10 7.73
CA ALA A 194 14.57 -4.65 9.01
C ALA A 194 15.66 -3.58 8.79
N ALA A 195 15.99 -2.83 9.83
CA ALA A 195 16.99 -1.76 9.75
C ALA A 195 18.39 -2.26 9.36
N ASP A 196 18.76 -3.48 9.77
CA ASP A 196 20.03 -4.15 9.45
C ASP A 196 19.92 -5.13 8.27
N VAL A 197 18.73 -5.32 7.73
CA VAL A 197 18.44 -6.15 6.56
C VAL A 197 17.64 -5.32 5.54
N PRO A 198 18.30 -4.36 4.86
CA PRO A 198 17.59 -3.53 3.90
C PRO A 198 17.05 -4.35 2.74
N SER A 199 15.86 -4.05 2.36
CA SER A 199 15.15 -4.75 1.30
C SER A 199 14.35 -3.79 0.43
N MET A 200 14.03 -4.25 -0.78
CA MET A 200 13.20 -3.54 -1.73
C MET A 200 11.90 -4.32 -1.93
N CYS A 201 10.77 -3.65 -1.74
CA CYS A 201 9.48 -4.19 -2.13
C CYS A 201 9.41 -4.31 -3.67
N THR A 202 8.81 -5.37 -4.16
CA THR A 202 8.64 -5.63 -5.60
C THR A 202 7.19 -5.87 -5.99
N GLY A 203 6.26 -5.69 -5.07
CA GLY A 203 4.85 -5.80 -5.35
C GLY A 203 3.98 -5.85 -4.10
N MET A 204 2.76 -5.41 -4.28
CA MET A 204 1.73 -5.39 -3.25
C MET A 204 0.51 -6.17 -3.72
N ARG A 205 -0.22 -6.77 -2.78
CA ARG A 205 -1.44 -7.49 -3.13
C ARG A 205 -2.59 -6.53 -3.41
N GLY A 206 -3.50 -6.94 -4.28
CA GLY A 206 -4.79 -6.28 -4.42
C GLY A 206 -5.77 -6.71 -3.32
N VAL A 207 -6.92 -6.05 -3.26
CA VAL A 207 -8.00 -6.38 -2.31
C VAL A 207 -9.36 -6.16 -2.95
N ILE A 208 -10.31 -7.01 -2.60
CA ILE A 208 -11.73 -6.80 -2.83
C ILE A 208 -12.52 -7.27 -1.59
N ASP A 209 -13.42 -6.43 -1.13
CA ASP A 209 -14.32 -6.70 -0.02
C ASP A 209 -15.72 -6.99 -0.51
N ALA A 210 -16.38 -7.94 0.15
CA ALA A 210 -17.73 -8.35 -0.21
C ALA A 210 -18.56 -8.70 1.02
N GLN A 211 -19.88 -8.58 0.88
CA GLN A 211 -20.85 -9.04 1.85
C GLN A 211 -21.80 -10.06 1.20
N ILE A 212 -22.09 -11.14 1.91
CA ILE A 212 -23.10 -12.12 1.56
C ILE A 212 -24.26 -11.99 2.54
N ASP A 213 -25.43 -11.65 2.03
CA ASP A 213 -26.68 -11.56 2.78
C ASP A 213 -27.60 -12.71 2.36
N VAL A 214 -27.98 -13.55 3.31
CA VAL A 214 -28.77 -14.75 3.09
C VAL A 214 -30.13 -14.60 3.76
N TYR A 215 -31.19 -14.71 3.00
CA TYR A 215 -32.57 -14.56 3.44
C TYR A 215 -33.36 -15.86 3.28
N GLY A 216 -34.18 -16.19 4.27
CA GLY A 216 -35.04 -17.37 4.27
C GLY A 216 -36.50 -16.99 4.51
N PRO A 217 -37.13 -17.44 5.62
CA PRO A 217 -38.52 -17.10 5.90
C PRO A 217 -38.68 -15.60 6.19
N GLU A 218 -39.89 -15.07 5.95
CA GLU A 218 -40.21 -13.63 6.17
C GLU A 218 -39.96 -13.16 7.62
N ARG A 219 -39.95 -14.07 8.59
CA ARG A 219 -39.70 -13.80 10.01
C ARG A 219 -39.05 -15.01 10.68
N ASP A 220 -38.55 -14.82 11.88
CA ASP A 220 -38.13 -15.94 12.73
C ASP A 220 -39.27 -16.93 12.97
N LEU A 221 -39.00 -18.19 12.77
CA LEU A 221 -39.98 -19.26 12.95
C LEU A 221 -39.61 -20.17 14.13
N HIS A 222 -40.59 -20.74 14.78
CA HIS A 222 -40.36 -21.71 15.85
C HIS A 222 -39.68 -22.97 15.31
N SER A 223 -38.44 -23.27 15.79
CA SER A 223 -37.63 -24.37 15.24
C SER A 223 -38.25 -25.76 15.44
N GLY A 224 -39.03 -25.97 16.51
CA GLY A 224 -39.75 -27.22 16.75
C GLY A 224 -40.91 -27.46 15.78
N SER A 225 -41.45 -26.38 15.17
CA SER A 225 -42.59 -26.49 14.23
C SER A 225 -42.15 -26.47 12.77
N PHE A 226 -41.01 -25.80 12.46
CA PHE A 226 -40.57 -25.55 11.10
C PHE A 226 -39.18 -26.11 10.80
N GLY A 227 -38.37 -26.43 11.84
CA GLY A 227 -37.02 -26.98 11.66
C GLY A 227 -37.06 -28.33 10.95
N GLY A 228 -36.14 -28.54 10.01
CA GLY A 228 -36.13 -29.74 9.15
C GLY A 228 -37.06 -29.67 7.94
N ALA A 229 -37.96 -28.65 7.87
CA ALA A 229 -38.90 -28.45 6.76
C ALA A 229 -38.65 -27.13 6.01
N VAL A 230 -38.33 -26.06 6.74
CA VAL A 230 -38.01 -24.74 6.15
C VAL A 230 -36.46 -24.54 6.10
N PRO A 231 -35.91 -24.11 4.97
CA PRO A 231 -34.48 -23.83 4.87
C PRO A 231 -34.02 -22.79 5.90
N ASN A 232 -32.88 -23.04 6.52
CA ASN A 232 -32.29 -22.18 7.54
C ASN A 232 -31.18 -21.34 6.92
N PRO A 233 -31.26 -19.99 6.90
CA PRO A 233 -30.24 -19.11 6.37
C PRO A 233 -28.85 -19.32 6.98
N LEU A 234 -28.76 -19.61 8.29
CA LEU A 234 -27.49 -19.92 8.92
C LEU A 234 -26.85 -21.22 8.40
N HIS A 235 -27.64 -22.24 8.11
CA HIS A 235 -27.11 -23.46 7.50
C HIS A 235 -26.63 -23.22 6.07
N ALA A 236 -27.39 -22.43 5.29
CA ALA A 236 -27.00 -22.06 3.93
C ALA A 236 -25.70 -21.25 3.93
N LEU A 237 -25.61 -20.20 4.77
CA LEU A 237 -24.42 -19.38 4.91
C LEU A 237 -23.20 -20.19 5.36
N ALA A 238 -23.35 -21.02 6.41
CA ALA A 238 -22.26 -21.86 6.89
C ALA A 238 -21.75 -22.83 5.80
N GLY A 239 -22.65 -23.38 4.98
CA GLY A 239 -22.28 -24.22 3.85
C GLY A 239 -21.53 -23.47 2.74
N LEU A 240 -21.95 -22.23 2.43
CA LEU A 240 -21.25 -21.36 1.48
C LEU A 240 -19.85 -21.05 1.97
N LEU A 241 -19.71 -20.59 3.23
CA LEU A 241 -18.42 -20.22 3.81
C LEU A 241 -17.46 -21.41 3.96
N ALA A 242 -17.97 -22.57 4.40
CA ALA A 242 -17.15 -23.79 4.48
C ALA A 242 -16.66 -24.28 3.12
N GLY A 243 -17.36 -23.92 2.04
CA GLY A 243 -16.98 -24.26 0.68
C GLY A 243 -16.05 -23.26 -0.01
N LEU A 244 -15.65 -22.17 0.66
CA LEU A 244 -14.74 -21.17 0.09
C LEU A 244 -13.33 -21.70 -0.13
N HIS A 245 -12.92 -22.72 0.63
CA HIS A 245 -11.63 -23.37 0.50
C HIS A 245 -11.79 -24.87 0.26
N ASP A 246 -10.88 -25.42 -0.52
CA ASP A 246 -10.74 -26.86 -0.69
C ASP A 246 -9.87 -27.50 0.43
N ALA A 247 -9.64 -28.80 0.33
CA ALA A 247 -8.87 -29.56 1.32
C ALA A 247 -7.37 -29.15 1.37
N ASP A 248 -6.85 -28.53 0.31
CA ASP A 248 -5.47 -28.04 0.22
C ASP A 248 -5.36 -26.56 0.61
N GLY A 249 -6.42 -25.94 1.10
CA GLY A 249 -6.49 -24.54 1.51
C GLY A 249 -6.54 -23.55 0.34
N ARG A 250 -6.84 -24.02 -0.88
CA ARG A 250 -7.01 -23.17 -2.06
C ARG A 250 -8.41 -22.57 -2.08
N VAL A 251 -8.51 -21.32 -2.55
CA VAL A 251 -9.81 -20.68 -2.77
C VAL A 251 -10.59 -21.44 -3.85
N ALA A 252 -11.79 -21.92 -3.52
CA ALA A 252 -12.56 -22.85 -4.35
C ALA A 252 -13.52 -22.16 -5.33
N LEU A 253 -13.30 -20.89 -5.66
CA LEU A 253 -14.04 -20.20 -6.72
C LEU A 253 -13.53 -20.70 -8.09
N THR A 254 -14.46 -21.10 -8.96
CA THR A 254 -14.11 -21.56 -10.31
C THR A 254 -13.42 -20.47 -11.10
N GLY A 255 -12.24 -20.75 -11.66
CA GLY A 255 -11.43 -19.79 -12.43
C GLY A 255 -10.55 -18.87 -11.59
N PHE A 256 -10.60 -18.94 -10.27
CA PHE A 256 -9.87 -18.03 -9.38
C PHE A 256 -8.36 -18.01 -9.61
N TYR A 257 -7.78 -19.15 -9.99
CA TYR A 257 -6.35 -19.29 -10.23
C TYR A 257 -5.94 -19.22 -11.71
N ASP A 258 -6.88 -19.03 -12.64
CA ASP A 258 -6.58 -19.11 -14.08
C ASP A 258 -5.56 -18.07 -14.56
N LYS A 259 -5.50 -16.91 -13.89
CA LYS A 259 -4.55 -15.82 -14.17
C LYS A 259 -3.40 -15.73 -13.16
N VAL A 260 -3.39 -16.57 -12.13
CA VAL A 260 -2.36 -16.54 -11.09
C VAL A 260 -1.07 -17.14 -11.63
N VAL A 261 0.00 -16.35 -11.63
CA VAL A 261 1.32 -16.81 -12.04
C VAL A 261 1.98 -17.57 -10.90
N GLU A 262 2.48 -18.78 -11.20
CA GLU A 262 3.22 -19.57 -10.23
C GLU A 262 4.60 -18.96 -9.98
N LEU A 263 5.04 -19.03 -8.71
CA LEU A 263 6.38 -18.62 -8.33
C LEU A 263 7.44 -19.44 -9.04
N THR A 264 8.36 -18.76 -9.68
CA THR A 264 9.55 -19.39 -10.25
C THR A 264 10.49 -19.91 -9.16
N PRO A 265 11.35 -20.91 -9.44
CA PRO A 265 12.38 -21.32 -8.47
C PRO A 265 13.28 -20.17 -8.00
N ALA A 266 13.57 -19.21 -8.89
CA ALA A 266 14.38 -18.03 -8.55
C ALA A 266 13.65 -17.11 -7.55
N GLU A 267 12.36 -16.85 -7.72
CA GLU A 267 11.58 -16.06 -6.76
C GLU A 267 11.47 -16.74 -5.40
N ARG A 268 11.28 -18.07 -5.38
CA ARG A 268 11.26 -18.84 -4.11
C ARG A 268 12.61 -18.75 -3.40
N GLU A 269 13.72 -18.77 -4.14
CA GLU A 269 15.06 -18.62 -3.59
C GLU A 269 15.27 -17.21 -3.00
N LEU A 270 14.77 -16.15 -3.66
CA LEU A 270 14.82 -14.78 -3.13
C LEU A 270 14.11 -14.68 -1.78
N PHE A 271 12.91 -15.25 -1.65
CA PHE A 271 12.18 -15.27 -0.38
C PHE A 271 12.88 -16.11 0.69
N ALA A 272 13.47 -17.24 0.32
CA ALA A 272 14.19 -18.11 1.25
C ALA A 272 15.47 -17.47 1.83
N ARG A 273 15.99 -16.40 1.22
CA ARG A 273 17.16 -15.65 1.72
C ARG A 273 16.81 -14.69 2.87
N LEU A 274 15.53 -14.37 3.03
CA LEU A 274 15.07 -13.50 4.13
C LEU A 274 15.23 -14.24 5.47
N PRO A 275 15.69 -13.56 6.52
CA PRO A 275 15.84 -14.17 7.84
C PRO A 275 14.48 -14.28 8.55
N PHE A 276 13.58 -15.12 8.01
CA PHE A 276 12.22 -15.31 8.51
C PHE A 276 12.15 -16.47 9.52
N ASP A 277 11.75 -16.17 10.75
CA ASP A 277 11.40 -17.16 11.76
C ASP A 277 9.86 -17.26 11.85
N GLU A 278 9.28 -18.26 11.18
CA GLU A 278 7.83 -18.51 11.17
C GLU A 278 7.25 -18.64 12.58
N LYS A 279 7.96 -19.28 13.50
CA LYS A 279 7.48 -19.47 14.86
C LYS A 279 7.44 -18.16 15.65
N ALA A 280 8.48 -17.34 15.51
CA ALA A 280 8.51 -16.02 16.10
C ALA A 280 7.40 -15.13 15.52
N TRP A 281 7.23 -15.14 14.19
CA TRP A 281 6.20 -14.38 13.51
C TRP A 281 4.78 -14.79 13.92
N LEU A 282 4.47 -16.10 13.97
CA LEU A 282 3.19 -16.60 14.51
C LEU A 282 2.98 -16.20 15.95
N GLY A 283 4.06 -16.11 16.72
CA GLY A 283 4.04 -15.65 18.11
C GLY A 283 3.57 -14.21 18.27
N THR A 284 3.89 -13.31 17.32
CA THR A 284 3.40 -11.91 17.34
C THR A 284 1.88 -11.82 17.20
N ALA A 285 1.27 -12.77 16.47
CA ALA A 285 -0.19 -12.89 16.35
C ALA A 285 -0.85 -13.63 17.53
N GLY A 286 -0.10 -13.94 18.59
CA GLY A 286 -0.59 -14.74 19.73
C GLY A 286 -0.88 -16.21 19.37
N ASN A 287 -0.45 -16.66 18.18
CA ASN A 287 -0.66 -18.02 17.71
C ASN A 287 0.56 -18.90 18.00
N SER A 288 0.37 -19.94 18.81
CA SER A 288 1.40 -20.96 19.09
C SER A 288 1.26 -22.22 18.24
N GLY A 289 0.29 -22.25 17.32
CA GLY A 289 0.00 -23.38 16.44
C GLY A 289 0.85 -23.40 15.18
N ALA A 290 0.46 -24.25 14.24
CA ALA A 290 1.03 -24.28 12.90
C ALA A 290 0.41 -23.19 12.02
N ALA A 291 1.19 -22.71 11.05
CA ALA A 291 0.68 -21.86 9.99
C ALA A 291 -0.41 -22.60 9.17
N SER A 292 -1.40 -21.86 8.71
CA SER A 292 -2.47 -22.36 7.83
C SER A 292 -2.34 -21.75 6.43
N GLY A 293 -3.19 -22.18 5.51
CA GLY A 293 -3.30 -21.66 4.15
C GLY A 293 -2.93 -22.68 3.07
N GLU A 294 -2.71 -22.20 1.86
CA GLU A 294 -2.51 -23.04 0.66
C GLU A 294 -1.32 -24.00 0.81
N ALA A 295 -1.57 -25.29 0.55
CA ALA A 295 -0.55 -26.33 0.63
C ALA A 295 0.54 -26.14 -0.44
N GLY A 296 1.78 -26.52 -0.10
CA GLY A 296 2.93 -26.44 -1.02
C GLY A 296 3.62 -25.08 -1.06
N TYR A 297 3.21 -24.13 -0.22
CA TYR A 297 3.81 -22.80 -0.11
C TYR A 297 4.25 -22.51 1.34
N THR A 298 5.36 -21.78 1.48
CA THR A 298 5.82 -21.25 2.76
C THR A 298 4.89 -20.14 3.24
N THR A 299 4.98 -19.77 4.52
CA THR A 299 4.18 -18.67 5.07
C THR A 299 4.40 -17.36 4.33
N ILE A 300 5.65 -16.99 4.04
CA ILE A 300 5.97 -15.79 3.25
C ILE A 300 5.33 -15.87 1.85
N GLU A 301 5.44 -16.99 1.16
CA GLU A 301 4.83 -17.17 -0.17
C GLU A 301 3.30 -17.00 -0.12
N ARG A 302 2.65 -17.51 0.93
CA ARG A 302 1.20 -17.38 1.12
C ARG A 302 0.76 -15.93 1.32
N ILE A 303 1.46 -15.18 2.16
CA ILE A 303 1.07 -13.80 2.49
C ILE A 303 1.48 -12.77 1.42
N TRP A 304 2.40 -13.10 0.51
CA TRP A 304 2.91 -12.18 -0.50
C TRP A 304 2.55 -12.52 -1.93
N ALA A 305 2.53 -13.81 -2.26
CA ALA A 305 2.48 -14.26 -3.66
C ALA A 305 1.30 -15.19 -3.95
N ARG A 306 0.49 -15.53 -2.93
CA ARG A 306 -0.72 -16.31 -3.15
C ARG A 306 -1.97 -15.50 -2.82
N PRO A 307 -3.05 -15.67 -3.60
CA PRO A 307 -4.31 -15.02 -3.30
C PRO A 307 -5.00 -15.74 -2.13
N THR A 308 -5.77 -14.98 -1.35
CA THR A 308 -6.48 -15.50 -0.17
C THR A 308 -7.93 -15.06 -0.16
N ALA A 309 -8.77 -15.79 0.61
CA ALA A 309 -10.13 -15.41 0.92
C ALA A 309 -10.35 -15.54 2.44
N GLU A 310 -10.74 -14.45 3.08
CA GLU A 310 -10.93 -14.41 4.52
C GLU A 310 -12.37 -14.09 4.89
N ILE A 311 -12.86 -14.72 5.96
CA ILE A 311 -14.15 -14.41 6.58
C ILE A 311 -13.89 -13.40 7.70
N ASN A 312 -14.23 -12.13 7.45
CA ASN A 312 -13.97 -11.03 8.38
C ASN A 312 -15.06 -10.91 9.47
N GLY A 313 -16.25 -11.40 9.18
CA GLY A 313 -17.36 -11.38 10.13
C GLY A 313 -18.51 -12.28 9.69
N MET A 314 -19.24 -12.83 10.66
CA MET A 314 -20.45 -13.61 10.42
C MET A 314 -21.45 -13.34 11.53
N TRP A 315 -22.73 -13.09 11.17
CA TRP A 315 -23.79 -12.87 12.16
C TRP A 315 -25.16 -13.32 11.62
N GLY A 316 -26.11 -13.46 12.53
CA GLY A 316 -27.51 -13.85 12.25
C GLY A 316 -28.13 -14.61 13.39
N GLY A 317 -29.44 -14.79 13.35
CA GLY A 317 -30.17 -15.48 14.38
C GLY A 317 -30.15 -14.77 15.74
N HIS A 318 -30.26 -15.54 16.83
CA HIS A 318 -30.28 -14.99 18.19
C HIS A 318 -28.87 -14.92 18.78
N THR A 319 -28.41 -13.70 19.08
CA THR A 319 -27.10 -13.44 19.69
C THR A 319 -27.15 -12.93 21.13
N GLY A 320 -28.39 -12.83 21.69
CA GLY A 320 -28.58 -12.40 23.08
C GLY A 320 -28.39 -13.54 24.11
N PRO A 321 -28.41 -13.21 25.39
CA PRO A 321 -28.30 -14.23 26.45
C PRO A 321 -29.42 -15.29 26.40
N GLY A 322 -29.06 -16.52 26.70
CA GLY A 322 -29.98 -17.67 26.72
C GLY A 322 -30.29 -18.25 25.34
N GLY A 323 -31.06 -19.34 25.31
CA GLY A 323 -31.45 -20.00 24.06
C GLY A 323 -32.76 -19.43 23.50
N LYS A 324 -32.82 -19.24 22.18
CA LYS A 324 -34.06 -18.94 21.42
C LYS A 324 -34.18 -19.97 20.31
N THR A 325 -35.23 -20.82 20.40
CA THR A 325 -35.42 -21.95 19.50
C THR A 325 -36.11 -21.51 18.20
N ILE A 326 -35.32 -20.96 17.28
CA ILE A 326 -35.80 -20.41 16.01
C ILE A 326 -35.11 -21.01 14.78
N VAL A 327 -35.79 -20.96 13.63
CA VAL A 327 -35.21 -20.87 12.30
C VAL A 327 -35.17 -19.38 11.99
N PRO A 328 -34.00 -18.75 11.91
CA PRO A 328 -33.90 -17.30 11.70
C PRO A 328 -34.33 -16.90 10.29
N ARG A 329 -34.69 -15.63 10.12
CA ARG A 329 -35.08 -15.10 8.81
C ARG A 329 -33.88 -14.76 7.93
N GLU A 330 -32.73 -14.45 8.51
CA GLU A 330 -31.55 -13.96 7.78
C GLU A 330 -30.23 -14.36 8.45
N ALA A 331 -29.17 -14.35 7.67
CA ALA A 331 -27.77 -14.51 8.09
C ALA A 331 -26.84 -13.74 7.15
N HIS A 332 -25.71 -13.27 7.65
CA HIS A 332 -24.81 -12.36 6.94
C HIS A 332 -23.35 -12.74 7.14
N ALA A 333 -22.50 -12.46 6.15
CA ALA A 333 -21.04 -12.55 6.30
C ALA A 333 -20.35 -11.45 5.53
N LYS A 334 -19.21 -10.97 6.07
CA LYS A 334 -18.24 -10.10 5.39
C LYS A 334 -17.02 -10.92 5.00
N LEU A 335 -16.53 -10.68 3.80
CA LEU A 335 -15.41 -11.39 3.19
C LEU A 335 -14.42 -10.38 2.65
N SER A 336 -13.14 -10.72 2.68
CA SER A 336 -12.11 -10.04 1.91
C SER A 336 -11.30 -11.04 1.11
N PHE A 337 -10.91 -10.66 -0.11
CA PHE A 337 -9.99 -11.42 -0.94
C PHE A 337 -8.74 -10.60 -1.15
N ARG A 338 -7.57 -11.19 -0.85
CA ARG A 338 -6.30 -10.62 -1.28
C ARG A 338 -5.94 -11.20 -2.63
N LEU A 339 -5.61 -10.32 -3.58
CA LEU A 339 -5.37 -10.67 -4.97
C LEU A 339 -3.89 -10.54 -5.31
N VAL A 340 -3.43 -11.31 -6.29
CA VAL A 340 -2.06 -11.24 -6.80
C VAL A 340 -2.03 -10.80 -8.24
N ALA A 341 -0.84 -10.61 -8.81
CA ALA A 341 -0.63 -10.14 -10.18
C ALA A 341 -1.58 -10.82 -11.17
N HIS A 342 -2.12 -10.03 -12.09
CA HIS A 342 -3.06 -10.41 -13.15
C HIS A 342 -4.50 -10.78 -12.71
N GLN A 343 -4.80 -10.84 -11.41
CA GLN A 343 -6.18 -10.96 -10.96
C GLN A 343 -6.87 -9.59 -11.01
N ASP A 344 -8.07 -9.58 -11.59
CA ASP A 344 -8.92 -8.38 -11.64
C ASP A 344 -10.02 -8.48 -10.56
N PRO A 345 -10.19 -7.47 -9.69
CA PRO A 345 -11.22 -7.48 -8.65
C PRO A 345 -12.63 -7.71 -9.20
N ALA A 346 -12.96 -7.16 -10.38
CA ALA A 346 -14.28 -7.33 -10.99
C ALA A 346 -14.52 -8.79 -11.44
N ASP A 347 -13.48 -9.46 -11.96
CA ASP A 347 -13.56 -10.88 -12.31
C ASP A 347 -13.82 -11.73 -11.06
N VAL A 348 -13.10 -11.45 -9.97
CA VAL A 348 -13.26 -12.18 -8.69
C VAL A 348 -14.66 -11.95 -8.09
N ALA A 349 -15.19 -10.73 -8.18
CA ALA A 349 -16.56 -10.43 -7.80
C ALA A 349 -17.59 -11.26 -8.60
N GLY A 350 -17.34 -11.43 -9.91
CA GLY A 350 -18.14 -12.32 -10.77
C GLY A 350 -18.06 -13.77 -10.32
N MET A 351 -16.85 -14.28 -10.09
CA MET A 351 -16.62 -15.65 -9.62
C MET A 351 -17.30 -15.93 -8.27
N LEU A 352 -17.30 -14.95 -7.34
CA LEU A 352 -17.98 -15.06 -6.06
C LEU A 352 -19.50 -15.15 -6.24
N ARG A 353 -20.10 -14.31 -7.11
CA ARG A 353 -21.54 -14.38 -7.41
C ARG A 353 -21.92 -15.72 -8.01
N ASP A 354 -21.13 -16.24 -8.94
CA ASP A 354 -21.36 -17.55 -9.57
C ASP A 354 -21.24 -18.70 -8.56
N PHE A 355 -20.23 -18.65 -7.69
CA PHE A 355 -20.03 -19.62 -6.61
C PHE A 355 -21.25 -19.67 -5.68
N VAL A 356 -21.75 -18.52 -5.25
CA VAL A 356 -22.93 -18.38 -4.40
C VAL A 356 -24.18 -18.90 -5.12
N ALA A 357 -24.41 -18.48 -6.37
CA ALA A 357 -25.59 -18.89 -7.14
C ALA A 357 -25.65 -20.41 -7.34
N GLN A 358 -24.50 -21.06 -7.59
CA GLN A 358 -24.43 -22.52 -7.79
C GLN A 358 -24.67 -23.32 -6.52
N ARG A 359 -24.48 -22.73 -5.34
CA ARG A 359 -24.57 -23.42 -4.03
C ARG A 359 -25.75 -23.00 -3.17
N THR A 360 -26.48 -21.98 -3.59
CA THR A 360 -27.68 -21.52 -2.87
C THR A 360 -28.78 -22.60 -2.93
N PRO A 361 -29.23 -23.10 -1.77
CA PRO A 361 -30.29 -24.12 -1.76
C PRO A 361 -31.65 -23.50 -2.12
N PRO A 362 -32.61 -24.32 -2.63
CA PRO A 362 -33.96 -23.87 -2.90
C PRO A 362 -34.64 -23.27 -1.66
N GLY A 363 -35.38 -22.17 -1.83
CA GLY A 363 -36.08 -21.48 -0.76
C GLY A 363 -35.22 -20.55 0.11
N ILE A 364 -34.01 -20.28 -0.35
CA ILE A 364 -33.10 -19.25 0.18
C ILE A 364 -32.82 -18.23 -0.92
N ASP A 365 -32.88 -16.96 -0.57
CA ASP A 365 -32.41 -15.85 -1.40
C ASP A 365 -31.06 -15.36 -0.90
N VAL A 366 -30.12 -15.11 -1.82
CA VAL A 366 -28.80 -14.62 -1.46
C VAL A 366 -28.45 -13.39 -2.30
N VAL A 367 -27.97 -12.35 -1.61
CA VAL A 367 -27.44 -11.13 -2.24
C VAL A 367 -25.93 -11.06 -1.97
N VAL A 368 -25.15 -10.82 -3.00
CA VAL A 368 -23.71 -10.54 -2.91
C VAL A 368 -23.47 -9.08 -3.26
N THR A 369 -23.09 -8.31 -2.27
CA THR A 369 -22.66 -6.92 -2.42
C THR A 369 -21.14 -6.87 -2.42
N VAL A 370 -20.56 -6.06 -3.30
CA VAL A 370 -19.12 -5.82 -3.38
C VAL A 370 -18.89 -4.34 -3.04
N ASP A 371 -17.97 -4.08 -2.13
CA ASP A 371 -17.67 -2.73 -1.68
C ASP A 371 -16.66 -2.07 -2.62
N GLY A 372 -17.12 -1.09 -3.41
CA GLY A 372 -16.29 -0.35 -4.36
C GLY A 372 -15.74 -1.19 -5.52
N PRO A 373 -14.77 -0.63 -6.28
CA PRO A 373 -14.17 -1.29 -7.43
C PRO A 373 -13.10 -2.33 -7.03
N GLY A 374 -12.69 -2.37 -5.76
CA GLY A 374 -11.50 -3.09 -5.30
C GLY A 374 -10.19 -2.43 -5.74
N VAL A 375 -9.09 -2.93 -5.23
CA VAL A 375 -7.73 -2.48 -5.56
C VAL A 375 -6.99 -3.62 -6.27
N ARG A 376 -6.32 -3.32 -7.37
CA ARG A 376 -5.49 -4.28 -8.09
C ARG A 376 -4.16 -4.49 -7.38
N SER A 377 -3.51 -5.62 -7.64
CA SER A 377 -2.14 -5.86 -7.20
C SER A 377 -1.14 -5.14 -8.09
N SER A 378 -0.03 -4.71 -7.53
CA SER A 378 1.15 -4.23 -8.25
C SER A 378 2.27 -5.27 -8.22
N PHE A 379 3.05 -5.35 -9.30
CA PHE A 379 4.20 -6.24 -9.38
C PHE A 379 5.27 -5.68 -10.31
N SER A 380 6.51 -5.66 -9.85
CA SER A 380 7.68 -5.23 -10.59
C SER A 380 8.70 -6.38 -10.65
N PRO A 381 9.00 -6.92 -11.86
CA PRO A 381 9.99 -7.98 -12.00
C PRO A 381 11.37 -7.53 -11.48
N VAL A 382 12.02 -8.40 -10.71
CA VAL A 382 13.32 -8.11 -10.07
C VAL A 382 14.46 -7.88 -11.07
N ASP A 383 14.32 -8.39 -12.28
CA ASP A 383 15.25 -8.24 -13.39
C ASP A 383 14.94 -7.07 -14.32
N SER A 384 13.87 -6.30 -14.02
CA SER A 384 13.57 -5.10 -14.80
C SER A 384 14.68 -4.05 -14.65
N PRO A 385 15.01 -3.28 -15.70
CA PRO A 385 16.06 -2.26 -15.66
C PRO A 385 15.84 -1.23 -14.54
N ALA A 386 14.57 -0.84 -14.30
CA ALA A 386 14.20 0.13 -13.29
C ALA A 386 14.42 -0.42 -11.85
N VAL A 387 13.98 -1.65 -11.57
CA VAL A 387 14.21 -2.32 -10.27
C VAL A 387 15.70 -2.55 -10.05
N ALA A 388 16.45 -2.96 -11.07
CA ALA A 388 17.90 -3.13 -11.01
C ALA A 388 18.62 -1.80 -10.69
N ALA A 389 18.17 -0.66 -11.25
CA ALA A 389 18.69 0.66 -10.92
C ALA A 389 18.39 1.04 -9.46
N GLY A 390 17.16 0.84 -9.00
CA GLY A 390 16.78 1.04 -7.60
C GLY A 390 17.61 0.22 -6.63
N ARG A 391 17.80 -1.07 -6.92
CA ARG A 391 18.65 -1.96 -6.11
C ARG A 391 20.07 -1.43 -5.99
N ARG A 392 20.72 -1.07 -7.11
CA ARG A 392 22.09 -0.52 -7.07
C ARG A 392 22.19 0.77 -6.27
N ALA A 393 21.18 1.65 -6.38
CA ALA A 393 21.12 2.87 -5.59
C ALA A 393 21.02 2.59 -4.08
N MET A 394 20.16 1.66 -3.68
CA MET A 394 20.05 1.23 -2.28
C MET A 394 21.33 0.53 -1.80
N GLU A 395 21.92 -0.40 -2.57
CA GLU A 395 23.17 -1.08 -2.23
C GLU A 395 24.30 -0.04 -1.98
N ARG A 396 24.35 0.99 -2.80
CA ARG A 396 25.33 2.08 -2.63
C ARG A 396 25.07 2.92 -1.37
N ALA A 397 23.82 3.19 -1.04
CA ALA A 397 23.46 3.97 0.14
C ALA A 397 23.66 3.18 1.45
N PHE A 398 23.26 1.91 1.47
CA PHE A 398 23.33 1.05 2.65
C PHE A 398 24.69 0.37 2.81
N GLY A 399 25.49 0.24 1.74
CA GLY A 399 26.80 -0.42 1.76
C GLY A 399 26.73 -1.94 1.89
N GLN A 400 25.58 -2.53 1.58
CA GLN A 400 25.34 -3.98 1.65
C GLN A 400 24.33 -4.43 0.60
N GLU A 401 24.21 -5.73 0.39
CA GLU A 401 23.26 -6.32 -0.55
C GLU A 401 21.82 -6.00 -0.12
N ILE A 402 20.95 -5.75 -1.10
CA ILE A 402 19.53 -5.51 -0.91
C ILE A 402 18.76 -6.80 -1.21
N LEU A 403 17.96 -7.24 -0.26
CA LEU A 403 17.03 -8.36 -0.44
C LEU A 403 15.71 -7.86 -1.05
N PHE A 404 14.91 -8.81 -1.56
CA PHE A 404 13.63 -8.47 -2.16
C PHE A 404 12.48 -8.97 -1.30
N THR A 405 11.47 -8.12 -1.15
CA THR A 405 10.22 -8.39 -0.43
C THR A 405 9.01 -8.17 -1.34
N ARG A 406 7.86 -8.59 -0.88
CA ARG A 406 6.54 -8.13 -1.33
C ARG A 406 5.70 -7.79 -0.11
N GLU A 407 4.63 -7.04 -0.29
CA GLU A 407 3.73 -6.69 0.79
C GLU A 407 2.36 -7.32 0.63
N GLY A 408 1.75 -7.62 1.77
CA GLY A 408 0.39 -8.11 1.83
C GLY A 408 -0.66 -7.00 1.77
N GLY A 409 -0.24 -5.75 1.93
CA GLY A 409 -1.03 -4.54 1.82
C GLY A 409 -1.45 -4.23 0.39
N SER A 410 -2.23 -3.16 0.22
CA SER A 410 -2.73 -2.68 -1.07
C SER A 410 -2.74 -1.16 -1.07
N GLY A 411 -2.40 -0.55 -2.20
CA GLY A 411 -2.42 0.89 -2.42
C GLY A 411 -2.69 1.23 -3.88
N PRO A 412 -2.65 2.48 -4.30
CA PRO A 412 -3.01 2.93 -5.64
C PRO A 412 -1.93 2.69 -6.71
N GLU A 413 -0.84 1.99 -6.39
CA GLU A 413 0.32 1.79 -7.28
C GLU A 413 -0.04 1.07 -8.57
N ALA A 414 -1.00 0.13 -8.51
CA ALA A 414 -1.47 -0.55 -9.70
C ALA A 414 -2.13 0.41 -10.70
N ASP A 415 -2.93 1.36 -10.20
CA ASP A 415 -3.55 2.39 -11.03
C ASP A 415 -2.51 3.34 -11.62
N LEU A 416 -1.47 3.71 -10.86
CA LEU A 416 -0.33 4.48 -11.37
C LEU A 416 0.33 3.79 -12.55
N GLY A 417 0.75 2.53 -12.37
CA GLY A 417 1.42 1.76 -13.41
C GLY A 417 0.56 1.56 -14.67
N GLU A 418 -0.74 1.27 -14.50
CA GLU A 418 -1.66 1.02 -15.61
C GLU A 418 -2.01 2.30 -16.38
N ILE A 419 -2.41 3.37 -15.68
CA ILE A 419 -2.88 4.61 -16.30
C ILE A 419 -1.72 5.34 -17.00
N LEU A 420 -0.56 5.39 -16.34
CA LEU A 420 0.62 6.08 -16.86
C LEU A 420 1.49 5.19 -17.76
N ARG A 421 1.30 3.86 -17.72
CA ARG A 421 2.03 2.86 -18.52
C ARG A 421 3.54 2.91 -18.29
N ALA A 422 3.94 3.04 -17.04
CA ALA A 422 5.33 3.08 -16.62
C ALA A 422 5.62 2.02 -15.54
N PRO A 423 6.83 1.44 -15.51
CA PRO A 423 7.23 0.48 -14.48
C PRO A 423 7.31 1.17 -13.12
N LEU A 424 7.01 0.40 -12.08
CA LEU A 424 7.10 0.81 -10.67
C LEU A 424 8.45 0.39 -10.08
N VAL A 425 9.02 1.24 -9.23
CA VAL A 425 10.17 0.93 -8.36
C VAL A 425 9.84 1.41 -6.96
N PHE A 426 9.91 0.51 -5.98
CA PHE A 426 9.64 0.85 -4.60
C PHE A 426 10.94 1.22 -3.88
N ILE A 427 11.04 2.46 -3.41
CA ILE A 427 12.18 2.97 -2.64
C ILE A 427 11.65 3.50 -1.32
N ALA A 428 11.69 2.67 -0.31
CA ALA A 428 11.15 2.98 1.00
C ALA A 428 12.14 2.60 2.10
N VAL A 429 11.96 3.19 3.28
CA VAL A 429 12.81 2.98 4.45
C VAL A 429 12.00 2.80 5.75
N GLY A 430 10.68 2.73 5.66
CA GLY A 430 9.81 2.35 6.77
C GLY A 430 10.09 0.94 7.27
N LEU A 431 9.64 0.60 8.46
CA LEU A 431 9.79 -0.71 9.10
C LEU A 431 8.44 -1.19 9.65
N ASP A 432 8.22 -2.51 9.70
CA ASP A 432 7.04 -3.10 10.36
C ASP A 432 6.89 -2.63 11.83
N GLU A 433 8.02 -2.39 12.50
CA GLU A 433 8.06 -1.92 13.90
C GLU A 433 7.83 -0.42 14.05
N ASP A 434 7.65 0.32 12.97
CA ASP A 434 7.31 1.75 12.99
C ASP A 434 5.89 2.01 13.48
N ARG A 435 5.09 0.98 13.66
CA ARG A 435 3.70 1.05 14.14
C ARG A 435 2.81 1.93 13.26
N ILE A 436 2.97 1.79 11.97
CA ILE A 436 2.09 2.40 10.97
C ILE A 436 0.63 2.07 11.30
N HIS A 437 -0.29 3.06 11.21
CA HIS A 437 -1.71 3.01 11.57
C HIS A 437 -2.01 2.75 13.07
N ALA A 438 -0.99 2.69 13.94
CA ALA A 438 -1.17 2.45 15.37
C ALA A 438 -0.69 3.64 16.22
N PRO A 439 -1.04 3.70 17.52
CA PRO A 439 -0.45 4.65 18.46
C PRO A 439 1.08 4.49 18.56
N ASN A 440 1.76 5.61 18.75
CA ASN A 440 3.22 5.69 18.82
C ASN A 440 3.92 5.33 17.50
N GLU A 441 3.32 5.70 16.37
CA GLU A 441 4.01 5.69 15.07
C GLU A 441 5.32 6.45 15.17
N ARG A 442 6.34 5.90 14.51
CA ARG A 442 7.71 6.41 14.55
C ARG A 442 8.45 6.06 13.28
N VAL A 443 9.57 6.73 13.05
CA VAL A 443 10.50 6.38 11.98
C VAL A 443 11.94 6.46 12.49
N ASP A 444 12.81 5.57 12.04
CA ASP A 444 14.25 5.66 12.31
C ASP A 444 14.86 6.83 11.51
N MET A 445 15.42 7.80 12.23
CA MET A 445 15.99 9.01 11.63
C MET A 445 17.18 8.72 10.70
N LYS A 446 17.97 7.68 10.99
CA LYS A 446 19.10 7.29 10.13
C LYS A 446 18.62 6.66 8.83
N LEU A 447 17.51 5.90 8.88
CA LEU A 447 16.92 5.29 7.70
C LEU A 447 16.35 6.35 6.77
N LEU A 448 15.72 7.41 7.27
CA LEU A 448 15.31 8.56 6.42
C LEU A 448 16.50 9.20 5.70
N LEU A 449 17.65 9.37 6.39
CA LEU A 449 18.86 9.87 5.72
C LEU A 449 19.42 8.88 4.69
N LYS A 450 19.27 7.55 4.94
CA LYS A 450 19.58 6.51 3.95
C LYS A 450 18.64 6.55 2.76
N GLY A 451 17.35 6.84 2.98
CA GLY A 451 16.38 7.11 1.93
C GLY A 451 16.80 8.28 1.04
N ALA A 452 17.24 9.40 1.65
CA ALA A 452 17.74 10.55 0.91
C ALA A 452 19.04 10.23 0.12
N GLN A 453 19.96 9.45 0.68
CA GLN A 453 21.14 8.96 -0.05
C GLN A 453 20.73 8.06 -1.23
N THR A 454 19.78 7.15 -1.01
CA THR A 454 19.27 6.27 -2.05
C THR A 454 18.64 7.09 -3.18
N ALA A 455 17.79 8.07 -2.85
CA ALA A 455 17.17 8.95 -3.84
C ALA A 455 18.25 9.66 -4.69
N ALA A 456 19.26 10.26 -4.05
CA ALA A 456 20.33 10.92 -4.78
C ALA A 456 21.08 9.99 -5.75
N TYR A 457 21.38 8.76 -5.35
CA TYR A 457 22.04 7.78 -6.21
C TYR A 457 21.13 7.23 -7.29
N LEU A 458 19.84 7.12 -7.01
CA LEU A 458 18.83 6.60 -7.93
C LEU A 458 18.73 7.44 -9.22
N TRP A 459 18.91 8.76 -9.10
CA TRP A 459 18.86 9.64 -10.29
C TRP A 459 19.97 9.32 -11.28
N ASP A 460 21.17 9.02 -10.82
CA ASP A 460 22.29 8.60 -11.69
C ASP A 460 22.02 7.21 -12.30
N GLU A 461 21.54 6.28 -11.50
CA GLU A 461 21.29 4.91 -11.94
C GLU A 461 20.15 4.84 -12.98
N LEU A 462 19.10 5.65 -12.82
CA LEU A 462 17.99 5.74 -13.80
C LEU A 462 18.44 6.48 -15.07
N ALA A 463 19.25 7.54 -14.96
CA ALA A 463 19.82 8.21 -16.11
C ALA A 463 20.70 7.25 -16.93
N ALA A 464 21.52 6.43 -16.27
CA ALA A 464 22.34 5.42 -16.93
C ALA A 464 21.53 4.30 -17.58
N ALA A 465 20.36 3.95 -16.99
CA ALA A 465 19.47 2.92 -17.50
C ALA A 465 18.51 3.43 -18.61
N ALA A 466 18.53 4.73 -18.96
CA ALA A 466 17.59 5.35 -19.90
C ALA A 466 17.32 4.56 -21.20
N PRO A 467 18.35 3.98 -21.89
CA PRO A 467 18.12 3.23 -23.12
C PRO A 467 17.21 1.99 -22.92
N ASP A 468 17.23 1.42 -21.72
CA ASP A 468 16.53 0.16 -21.41
C ASP A 468 15.15 0.43 -20.77
N LEU A 469 14.89 1.66 -20.26
CA LEU A 469 13.61 2.06 -19.67
C LEU A 469 12.52 2.29 -20.72
N THR A 470 12.91 2.67 -21.95
CA THR A 470 11.98 3.00 -23.05
C THR A 470 11.57 1.79 -23.89
N GLY A 471 11.96 0.57 -23.51
CA GLY A 471 11.54 -0.67 -24.17
C GLY A 471 10.04 -0.95 -23.98
N PRO A 472 9.40 -1.74 -24.88
CA PRO A 472 8.01 -2.10 -24.71
C PRO A 472 7.85 -2.84 -23.38
N THR A 473 7.00 -2.32 -22.50
CA THR A 473 6.54 -3.04 -21.31
C THR A 473 5.84 -4.32 -21.78
N THR A 474 6.54 -5.45 -21.70
CA THR A 474 5.94 -6.77 -21.93
C THR A 474 4.98 -7.02 -20.77
N GLY A 475 3.69 -6.77 -21.03
CA GLY A 475 2.58 -7.06 -20.12
C GLY A 475 2.30 -8.55 -20.00
#